data_b80ab88f7a7dee52869f7cf099c51377
#
_entry.id   b80ab88f7a7dee52869f7cf099c51377
#
_cell.length_a   1.000
_cell.length_b   1.000
_cell.length_c   1.000
_cell.angle_alpha   90.00
_cell.angle_beta   90.00
_cell.angle_gamma   90.00
#
_symmetry.space_group_name_H-M   'P 1'
#
loop_
_entity.id
_entity.type
_entity.pdbx_description
1 polymer ?
#
loop_
_entity_poly.entity_id
_entity_poly.type
_entity_poly.pdbx_seq_one_letter_code
_entity_poly.pdbx_strand_id
1 'polypeptide(L)'
;AIDEIRSADTAGDILIFFSGEREIREAALTIRRAKIPHTEVLPLYARLTVAEQNKIFQGHKGQRIVLSTNVAETALTVPGIRYVIDTGLARVSRYSFRTKVQRLPIEPISQASANQRKGRCGRVSEGVCIRLYSEEDFEQRPEFTDAEILRTNLAAVILQMAQLKLGDVRHFPF
;
A
#
# COMPACT_ATOMS: atom_id res chain seq x y z
N ALA A 1 6.40 -7.31 15.87
CA ALA A 1 6.64 -5.96 15.30
C ALA A 1 5.92 -4.85 16.07
N ILE A 2 4.56 -4.86 16.21
CA ILE A 2 3.86 -3.78 16.95
C ILE A 2 4.35 -3.70 18.40
N ASP A 3 4.39 -4.81 19.12
CA ASP A 3 4.83 -4.84 20.51
C ASP A 3 6.30 -4.44 20.66
N GLU A 4 7.13 -4.83 19.72
CA GLU A 4 8.54 -4.44 19.65
C GLU A 4 8.71 -2.92 19.47
N ILE A 5 7.99 -2.32 18.53
CA ILE A 5 7.97 -0.86 18.35
C ILE A 5 7.54 -0.17 19.62
N ARG A 6 6.47 -0.64 20.25
CA ARG A 6 5.94 -0.03 21.48
C ARG A 6 6.83 -0.20 22.71
N SER A 7 7.60 -1.26 22.75
CA SER A 7 8.60 -1.48 23.81
C SER A 7 9.80 -0.56 23.66
N ALA A 8 10.16 -0.21 22.42
CA ALA A 8 11.28 0.69 22.13
C ALA A 8 10.87 2.16 22.24
N ASP A 9 9.70 2.54 21.73
CA ASP A 9 9.19 3.90 21.74
C ASP A 9 7.68 3.91 21.47
N THR A 10 6.92 4.70 22.22
CA THR A 10 5.48 4.86 22.03
C THR A 10 5.13 6.11 21.22
N ALA A 11 6.10 6.94 20.87
CA ALA A 11 5.87 8.15 20.10
C ALA A 11 5.92 7.87 18.58
N GLY A 12 4.97 8.46 17.85
CA GLY A 12 4.85 8.34 16.40
C GLY A 12 3.92 7.22 15.93
N ASP A 13 3.33 7.45 14.78
CA ASP A 13 2.32 6.57 14.21
C ASP A 13 2.93 5.42 13.43
N ILE A 14 2.17 4.32 13.34
CA ILE A 14 2.57 3.10 12.63
C ILE A 14 1.72 2.96 11.36
N LEU A 15 2.36 2.75 10.22
CA LEU A 15 1.72 2.38 8.96
C LEU A 15 2.07 0.92 8.63
N ILE A 16 1.04 0.09 8.45
CA ILE A 16 1.21 -1.33 8.12
C ILE A 16 0.64 -1.58 6.73
N PHE A 17 1.44 -2.15 5.84
CA PHE A 17 1.04 -2.52 4.49
C PHE A 17 0.53 -3.96 4.43
N PHE A 18 -0.68 -4.14 3.89
CA PHE A 18 -1.33 -5.42 3.64
C PHE A 18 -1.64 -5.61 2.16
N SER A 19 -1.86 -6.85 1.74
CA SER A 19 -2.19 -7.17 0.35
C SER A 19 -3.62 -6.77 -0.03
N GLY A 20 -4.57 -6.74 0.93
CA GLY A 20 -5.96 -6.44 0.63
C GLY A 20 -6.85 -6.13 1.82
N GLU A 21 -8.08 -5.72 1.51
CA GLU A 21 -9.10 -5.28 2.46
C GLU A 21 -9.45 -6.34 3.52
N ARG A 22 -9.53 -7.63 3.13
CA ARG A 22 -9.86 -8.71 4.05
C ARG A 22 -8.83 -8.80 5.18
N GLU A 23 -7.56 -8.80 4.85
CA GLU A 23 -6.46 -8.87 5.80
C GLU A 23 -6.43 -7.64 6.72
N ILE A 24 -6.71 -6.45 6.16
CA ILE A 24 -6.84 -5.20 6.93
C ILE A 24 -7.95 -5.33 7.97
N ARG A 25 -9.11 -5.85 7.60
CA ARG A 25 -10.24 -6.04 8.52
C ARG A 25 -9.92 -7.04 9.63
N GLU A 26 -9.31 -8.18 9.29
CA GLU A 26 -8.90 -9.20 10.24
C GLU A 26 -7.84 -8.66 11.22
N ALA A 27 -6.81 -7.96 10.70
CA ALA A 27 -5.79 -7.32 11.52
C ALA A 27 -6.37 -6.22 12.43
N ALA A 28 -7.27 -5.38 11.91
CA ALA A 28 -7.93 -4.34 12.70
C ALA A 28 -8.71 -4.92 13.88
N LEU A 29 -9.43 -6.02 13.66
CA LEU A 29 -10.15 -6.71 14.73
C LEU A 29 -9.20 -7.28 15.78
N THR A 30 -8.12 -7.90 15.36
CA THR A 30 -7.10 -8.49 16.24
C THR A 30 -6.43 -7.42 17.11
N ILE A 31 -5.99 -6.32 16.50
CA ILE A 31 -5.33 -5.21 17.21
C ILE A 31 -6.30 -4.54 18.20
N ARG A 32 -7.56 -4.32 17.79
CA ARG A 32 -8.59 -3.74 18.68
C ARG A 32 -8.92 -4.68 19.86
N ARG A 33 -8.95 -6.00 19.64
CA ARG A 33 -9.16 -6.98 20.71
C ARG A 33 -8.02 -7.01 21.72
N ALA A 34 -6.81 -6.70 21.30
CA ALA A 34 -5.65 -6.58 22.19
C ALA A 34 -5.76 -5.39 23.16
N LYS A 35 -6.75 -4.47 22.96
CA LYS A 35 -7.02 -3.30 23.81
C LYS A 35 -5.78 -2.50 24.17
N ILE A 36 -4.94 -2.24 23.18
CA ILE A 36 -3.70 -1.50 23.36
C ILE A 36 -4.04 -0.09 23.86
N PRO A 37 -3.52 0.35 25.03
CA PRO A 37 -3.87 1.65 25.60
C PRO A 37 -3.48 2.82 24.68
N HIS A 38 -4.33 3.84 24.63
CA HIS A 38 -4.09 5.08 23.88
C HIS A 38 -3.75 4.87 22.40
N THR A 39 -4.38 3.86 21.76
CA THR A 39 -4.11 3.51 20.38
C THR A 39 -5.39 3.56 19.54
N GLU A 40 -5.35 4.32 18.45
CA GLU A 40 -6.38 4.38 17.43
C GLU A 40 -6.00 3.48 16.25
N VAL A 41 -6.94 2.66 15.72
CA VAL A 41 -6.70 1.77 14.57
C VAL A 41 -7.60 2.19 13.41
N LEU A 42 -6.99 2.66 12.33
CA LEU A 42 -7.68 3.12 11.12
C LEU A 42 -7.35 2.25 9.90
N PRO A 43 -8.36 1.71 9.21
CA PRO A 43 -8.17 1.10 7.89
C PRO A 43 -8.02 2.18 6.82
N LEU A 44 -7.22 1.89 5.77
CA LEU A 44 -7.02 2.77 4.62
C LEU A 44 -6.92 1.95 3.33
N TYR A 45 -7.97 1.95 2.52
CA TYR A 45 -8.01 1.31 1.20
C TYR A 45 -9.00 2.03 0.28
N ALA A 46 -8.87 1.83 -1.04
CA ALA A 46 -9.55 2.61 -2.06
C ALA A 46 -11.10 2.59 -2.00
N ARG A 47 -11.71 1.52 -1.46
CA ARG A 47 -13.18 1.39 -1.37
C ARG A 47 -13.80 2.12 -0.18
N LEU A 48 -13.00 2.65 0.73
CA LEU A 48 -13.53 3.47 1.81
C LEU A 48 -14.14 4.76 1.25
N THR A 49 -15.16 5.26 1.92
CA THR A 49 -15.71 6.58 1.62
C THR A 49 -14.66 7.67 1.84
N VAL A 50 -14.79 8.81 1.16
CA VAL A 50 -13.90 9.95 1.34
C VAL A 50 -13.84 10.40 2.82
N ALA A 51 -14.97 10.36 3.52
CA ALA A 51 -15.02 10.70 4.94
C ALA A 51 -14.20 9.72 5.82
N GLU A 52 -14.22 8.44 5.49
CA GLU A 52 -13.40 7.43 6.20
C GLU A 52 -11.93 7.57 5.88
N GLN A 53 -11.57 7.81 4.61
CA GLN A 53 -10.19 8.06 4.21
C GLN A 53 -9.63 9.31 4.89
N ASN A 54 -10.44 10.37 5.00
CA ASN A 54 -10.02 11.64 5.60
C ASN A 54 -9.75 11.56 7.11
N LYS A 55 -10.16 10.49 7.81
CA LYS A 55 -9.84 10.29 9.23
C LYS A 55 -8.33 10.27 9.50
N ILE A 56 -7.52 9.81 8.55
CA ILE A 56 -6.05 9.80 8.70
C ILE A 56 -5.44 11.19 8.84
N PHE A 57 -6.14 12.24 8.36
CA PHE A 57 -5.67 13.63 8.44
C PHE A 57 -6.17 14.36 9.70
N GLN A 58 -7.09 13.76 10.44
CA GLN A 58 -7.61 14.36 11.68
C GLN A 58 -6.59 14.24 12.81
N GLY A 59 -6.53 15.29 13.65
CA GLY A 59 -5.72 15.26 14.87
C GLY A 59 -6.19 14.14 15.81
N HIS A 60 -5.27 13.50 16.51
CA HIS A 60 -5.57 12.42 17.46
C HIS A 60 -4.71 12.54 18.72
N LYS A 61 -5.13 11.82 19.76
CA LYS A 61 -4.36 11.67 21.00
C LYS A 61 -3.79 10.25 21.07
N GLY A 62 -2.52 10.14 21.49
CA GLY A 62 -1.85 8.83 21.57
C GLY A 62 -1.28 8.38 20.24
N GLN A 63 -1.12 7.08 20.05
CA GLN A 63 -0.53 6.47 18.86
C GLN A 63 -1.62 6.04 17.89
N ARG A 64 -1.40 6.25 16.61
CA ARG A 64 -2.28 5.76 15.53
C ARG A 64 -1.61 4.61 14.77
N ILE A 65 -2.39 3.56 14.51
CA ILE A 65 -1.99 2.44 13.65
C ILE A 65 -2.87 2.49 12.39
N VAL A 66 -2.27 2.79 11.26
CA VAL A 66 -2.95 2.83 9.96
C VAL A 66 -2.67 1.51 9.23
N LEU A 67 -3.73 0.78 8.87
CA LEU A 67 -3.65 -0.47 8.13
C LEU A 67 -4.02 -0.20 6.68
N SER A 68 -3.06 -0.29 5.77
CA SER A 68 -3.25 0.18 4.39
C SER A 68 -2.93 -0.87 3.35
N THR A 69 -3.56 -0.76 2.19
CA THR A 69 -3.08 -1.37 0.94
C THR A 69 -2.00 -0.48 0.32
N ASN A 70 -1.61 -0.79 -0.90
CA ASN A 70 -0.69 0.05 -1.69
C ASN A 70 -1.21 1.48 -1.98
N VAL A 71 -2.43 1.83 -1.58
CA VAL A 71 -2.95 3.21 -1.69
C VAL A 71 -2.09 4.20 -0.91
N ALA A 72 -1.52 3.81 0.23
CA ALA A 72 -0.58 4.65 0.98
C ALA A 72 0.86 4.60 0.43
N GLU A 73 1.14 3.76 -0.55
CA GLU A 73 2.45 3.68 -1.19
C GLU A 73 2.69 4.85 -2.16
N THR A 74 1.65 5.26 -2.90
CA THR A 74 1.76 6.30 -3.95
C THR A 74 0.72 7.40 -3.83
N ALA A 75 -0.57 7.06 -3.62
CA ALA A 75 -1.69 7.98 -3.77
C ALA A 75 -1.91 8.91 -2.57
N LEU A 76 -1.66 8.42 -1.36
CA LEU A 76 -1.94 9.17 -0.14
C LEU A 76 -0.69 9.25 0.75
N THR A 77 -0.43 10.44 1.27
CA THR A 77 0.60 10.65 2.29
C THR A 77 -0.07 10.70 3.66
N VAL A 78 0.18 9.69 4.49
CA VAL A 78 -0.30 9.65 5.88
C VAL A 78 0.65 10.49 6.73
N PRO A 79 0.15 11.52 7.43
CA PRO A 79 0.99 12.35 8.29
C PRO A 79 1.41 11.61 9.56
N GLY A 80 2.51 12.02 10.17
CA GLY A 80 2.94 11.55 11.50
C GLY A 80 3.55 10.14 11.55
N ILE A 81 3.70 9.45 10.39
CA ILE A 81 4.24 8.09 10.33
C ILE A 81 5.73 8.10 10.67
N ARG A 82 6.06 7.40 11.75
CA ARG A 82 7.43 7.12 12.17
C ARG A 82 7.85 5.69 11.93
N TYR A 83 6.88 4.77 11.97
CA TYR A 83 7.13 3.35 11.80
C TYR A 83 6.35 2.79 10.62
N VAL A 84 7.03 2.00 9.78
CA VAL A 84 6.41 1.23 8.70
C VAL A 84 6.61 -0.26 8.97
N ILE A 85 5.54 -1.04 8.85
CA ILE A 85 5.60 -2.51 8.82
C ILE A 85 5.18 -2.94 7.42
N ASP A 86 6.08 -3.62 6.70
CA ASP A 86 5.84 -4.07 5.33
C ASP A 86 5.75 -5.60 5.27
N THR A 87 4.56 -6.12 4.90
CA THR A 87 4.33 -7.55 4.69
C THR A 87 4.95 -8.06 3.39
N GLY A 88 5.39 -7.19 2.50
CA GLY A 88 6.02 -7.54 1.24
C GLY A 88 5.06 -8.00 0.14
N LEU A 89 3.75 -7.88 0.34
CA LEU A 89 2.73 -8.36 -0.57
C LEU A 89 1.82 -7.23 -1.06
N ALA A 90 1.29 -7.37 -2.29
CA ALA A 90 0.24 -6.51 -2.84
C ALA A 90 -0.66 -7.27 -3.81
N ARG A 91 -1.87 -6.74 -4.05
CA ARG A 91 -2.69 -7.17 -5.18
C ARG A 91 -2.26 -6.40 -6.41
N VAL A 92 -1.87 -7.15 -7.44
CA VAL A 92 -1.39 -6.61 -8.70
C VAL A 92 -2.37 -7.00 -9.81
N SER A 93 -2.82 -6.00 -10.58
CA SER A 93 -3.69 -6.27 -11.73
C SER A 93 -2.91 -7.01 -12.82
N ARG A 94 -3.44 -8.17 -13.26
CA ARG A 94 -2.87 -9.01 -14.32
C ARG A 94 -3.96 -9.38 -15.32
N TYR A 95 -3.75 -9.09 -16.59
CA TYR A 95 -4.64 -9.51 -17.67
C TYR A 95 -4.13 -10.77 -18.33
N SER A 96 -4.98 -11.80 -18.40
CA SER A 96 -4.66 -13.03 -19.13
C SER A 96 -5.16 -12.93 -20.56
N PHE A 97 -4.28 -12.81 -21.53
CA PHE A 97 -4.62 -12.80 -22.94
C PHE A 97 -5.28 -14.11 -23.39
N ARG A 98 -4.94 -15.24 -22.77
CA ARG A 98 -5.52 -16.55 -23.08
C ARG A 98 -6.97 -16.66 -22.64
N THR A 99 -7.27 -16.24 -21.41
CA THR A 99 -8.64 -16.39 -20.85
C THR A 99 -9.47 -15.13 -20.98
N LYS A 100 -8.90 -14.03 -21.48
CA LYS A 100 -9.55 -12.70 -21.60
C LYS A 100 -10.09 -12.18 -20.27
N VAL A 101 -9.48 -12.57 -19.15
CA VAL A 101 -9.90 -12.21 -17.79
C VAL A 101 -8.83 -11.39 -17.10
N GLN A 102 -9.25 -10.31 -16.45
CA GLN A 102 -8.42 -9.55 -15.52
C GLN A 102 -8.51 -10.16 -14.13
N ARG A 103 -7.38 -10.38 -13.49
CA ARG A 103 -7.26 -10.93 -12.14
C ARG A 103 -6.46 -9.98 -11.25
N LEU A 104 -6.63 -10.14 -9.95
CA LEU A 104 -5.90 -9.40 -8.92
C LEU A 104 -5.22 -10.39 -7.97
N PRO A 105 -4.23 -11.16 -8.44
CA PRO A 105 -3.48 -12.05 -7.57
C PRO A 105 -2.73 -11.27 -6.50
N ILE A 106 -2.47 -11.94 -5.36
CA ILE A 106 -1.55 -11.46 -4.34
C ILE A 106 -0.15 -11.90 -4.76
N GLU A 107 0.75 -10.96 -4.91
CA GLU A 107 2.12 -11.21 -5.36
C GLU A 107 3.12 -10.48 -4.45
N PRO A 108 4.37 -10.96 -4.35
CA PRO A 108 5.46 -10.18 -3.77
C PRO A 108 5.64 -8.85 -4.51
N ILE A 109 5.87 -7.79 -3.77
CA ILE A 109 6.16 -6.47 -4.35
C ILE A 109 7.60 -6.42 -4.87
N SER A 110 7.88 -5.51 -5.81
CA SER A 110 9.23 -5.23 -6.29
C SER A 110 10.10 -4.54 -5.22
N GLN A 111 11.41 -4.51 -5.44
CA GLN A 111 12.34 -3.78 -4.58
C GLN A 111 12.01 -2.27 -4.54
N ALA A 112 11.69 -1.68 -5.69
CA ALA A 112 11.28 -0.27 -5.78
C ALA A 112 10.03 0.02 -4.95
N SER A 113 9.01 -0.84 -5.02
CA SER A 113 7.79 -0.72 -4.22
C SER A 113 8.10 -0.83 -2.71
N ALA A 114 8.92 -1.80 -2.31
CA ALA A 114 9.36 -1.94 -0.92
C ALA A 114 10.11 -0.69 -0.42
N ASN A 115 10.95 -0.09 -1.27
CA ASN A 115 11.66 1.15 -0.95
C ASN A 115 10.71 2.36 -0.88
N GLN A 116 9.68 2.42 -1.73
CA GLN A 116 8.63 3.43 -1.63
C GLN A 116 7.85 3.31 -0.31
N ARG A 117 7.51 2.10 0.12
CA ARG A 117 6.88 1.84 1.43
C ARG A 117 7.78 2.27 2.57
N LYS A 118 9.06 1.91 2.55
CA LYS A 118 10.07 2.39 3.50
C LYS A 118 10.10 3.91 3.55
N GLY A 119 10.04 4.60 2.41
CA GLY A 119 10.04 6.05 2.32
C GLY A 119 8.79 6.74 2.90
N ARG A 120 7.80 6.00 3.41
CA ARG A 120 6.63 6.57 4.09
C ARG A 120 6.90 6.92 5.55
N CYS A 121 7.89 6.32 6.20
CA CYS A 121 8.44 6.81 7.47
C CYS A 121 9.63 7.75 7.23
N GLY A 122 10.02 8.48 8.24
CA GLY A 122 11.22 9.32 8.17
C GLY A 122 11.08 10.64 7.39
N ARG A 123 9.85 11.09 7.10
CA ARG A 123 9.63 12.37 6.38
C ARG A 123 9.76 13.61 7.27
N VAL A 124 9.42 13.48 8.53
CA VAL A 124 9.41 14.59 9.51
C VAL A 124 10.45 14.36 10.62
N SER A 125 10.72 13.10 10.96
CA SER A 125 11.70 12.67 11.96
C SER A 125 12.31 11.35 11.50
N GLU A 126 13.37 10.88 12.18
CA GLU A 126 13.91 9.55 11.94
C GLU A 126 12.82 8.49 12.01
N GLY A 127 12.80 7.60 11.02
CA GLY A 127 11.80 6.56 10.88
C GLY A 127 12.39 5.17 10.77
N VAL A 128 11.63 4.16 11.20
CA VAL A 128 12.03 2.76 11.14
C VAL A 128 11.07 1.98 10.25
N CYS A 129 11.62 1.17 9.34
CA CYS A 129 10.84 0.25 8.52
C CYS A 129 11.19 -1.20 8.88
N ILE A 130 10.19 -1.95 9.32
CA ILE A 130 10.30 -3.38 9.64
C ILE A 130 9.70 -4.16 8.47
N ARG A 131 10.53 -4.94 7.76
CA ARG A 131 10.11 -5.86 6.71
C ARG A 131 9.84 -7.22 7.31
N LEU A 132 8.66 -7.82 7.03
CA LEU A 132 8.27 -9.15 7.52
C LEU A 132 8.69 -10.26 6.54
N TYR A 133 9.81 -10.09 5.88
CA TYR A 133 10.44 -11.03 4.95
C TYR A 133 11.96 -10.87 5.03
N SER A 134 12.70 -11.89 4.61
CA SER A 134 14.16 -11.88 4.72
C SER A 134 14.83 -10.93 3.71
N GLU A 135 16.08 -10.60 3.97
CA GLU A 135 16.91 -9.81 3.07
C GLU A 135 17.15 -10.56 1.75
N GLU A 136 17.39 -11.88 1.82
CA GLU A 136 17.55 -12.72 0.64
C GLU A 136 16.28 -12.72 -0.23
N ASP A 137 15.08 -12.79 0.37
CA ASP A 137 13.83 -12.68 -0.39
C ASP A 137 13.71 -11.29 -1.03
N PHE A 138 14.11 -10.23 -0.35
CA PHE A 138 14.11 -8.89 -0.93
C PHE A 138 15.06 -8.76 -2.12
N GLU A 139 16.28 -9.29 -2.01
CA GLU A 139 17.29 -9.21 -3.07
C GLU A 139 16.91 -10.01 -4.32
N GLN A 140 16.18 -11.11 -4.16
CA GLN A 140 15.69 -11.94 -5.26
C GLN A 140 14.47 -11.35 -5.99
N ARG A 141 13.84 -10.30 -5.44
CA ARG A 141 12.68 -9.67 -6.07
C ARG A 141 13.08 -8.85 -7.30
N PRO A 142 12.21 -8.73 -8.30
CA PRO A 142 12.45 -7.85 -9.43
C PRO A 142 12.65 -6.40 -8.92
N GLU A 143 13.55 -5.69 -9.58
CA GLU A 143 13.86 -4.31 -9.22
C GLU A 143 12.63 -3.40 -9.33
N PHE A 144 11.87 -3.56 -10.43
CA PHE A 144 10.64 -2.80 -10.71
C PHE A 144 9.46 -3.72 -10.97
N THR A 145 8.26 -3.24 -10.69
CA THR A 145 7.02 -3.88 -11.15
C THR A 145 6.82 -3.55 -12.64
N ASP A 146 6.36 -4.52 -13.44
CA ASP A 146 6.01 -4.28 -14.85
C ASP A 146 5.11 -3.04 -14.97
N ALA A 147 5.31 -2.23 -15.99
CA ALA A 147 4.46 -1.09 -16.28
C ALA A 147 2.99 -1.56 -16.45
N GLU A 148 2.04 -0.74 -16.00
CA GLU A 148 0.62 -1.10 -16.04
C GLU A 148 0.14 -1.43 -17.46
N ILE A 149 0.66 -0.72 -18.46
CA ILE A 149 0.36 -0.95 -19.87
C ILE A 149 0.69 -2.37 -20.34
N LEU A 150 1.69 -3.03 -19.75
CA LEU A 150 2.11 -4.39 -20.12
C LEU A 150 1.27 -5.49 -19.44
N ARG A 151 0.47 -5.15 -18.42
CA ARG A 151 -0.27 -6.11 -17.59
C ARG A 151 -1.78 -5.88 -17.56
N THR A 152 -2.29 -4.97 -18.40
CA THR A 152 -3.72 -4.64 -18.49
C THR A 152 -4.24 -4.80 -19.91
N ASN A 153 -5.57 -4.89 -20.06
CA ASN A 153 -6.22 -4.87 -21.36
C ASN A 153 -6.33 -3.41 -21.84
N LEU A 154 -5.67 -3.11 -22.93
CA LEU A 154 -5.66 -1.76 -23.51
C LEU A 154 -6.89 -1.42 -24.35
N ALA A 155 -7.82 -2.35 -24.61
CA ALA A 155 -8.99 -2.10 -25.47
C ALA A 155 -9.80 -0.86 -25.00
N ALA A 156 -10.04 -0.75 -23.69
CA ALA A 156 -10.76 0.40 -23.13
C ALA A 156 -9.98 1.71 -23.31
N VAL A 157 -8.65 1.66 -23.13
CA VAL A 157 -7.76 2.81 -23.33
C VAL A 157 -7.78 3.27 -24.78
N ILE A 158 -7.66 2.33 -25.73
CA ILE A 158 -7.71 2.59 -27.18
C ILE A 158 -9.05 3.23 -27.58
N LEU A 159 -10.17 2.70 -27.08
CA LEU A 159 -11.49 3.26 -27.35
C LEU A 159 -11.63 4.69 -26.79
N GLN A 160 -11.13 4.94 -25.59
CA GLN A 160 -11.13 6.27 -24.98
C GLN A 160 -10.25 7.25 -25.76
N MET A 161 -9.05 6.83 -26.18
CA MET A 161 -8.18 7.63 -27.03
C MET A 161 -8.85 7.98 -28.36
N ALA A 162 -9.52 7.02 -28.99
CA ALA A 162 -10.26 7.26 -30.23
C ALA A 162 -11.41 8.24 -30.02
N GLN A 163 -12.17 8.12 -28.94
CA GLN A 163 -13.25 9.05 -28.56
C GLN A 163 -12.73 10.48 -28.34
N LEU A 164 -11.59 10.60 -27.66
CA LEU A 164 -10.95 11.89 -27.37
C LEU A 164 -10.10 12.43 -28.54
N LYS A 165 -10.02 11.70 -29.66
CA LYS A 165 -9.21 12.03 -30.84
C LYS A 165 -7.73 12.29 -30.54
N LEU A 166 -7.15 11.48 -29.64
CA LEU A 166 -5.75 11.59 -29.20
C LEU A 166 -4.74 10.95 -30.18
N GLY A 167 -5.21 10.50 -31.34
CA GLY A 167 -4.37 9.90 -32.37
C GLY A 167 -4.24 8.37 -32.23
N ASP A 168 -3.28 7.79 -32.95
CA ASP A 168 -3.03 6.34 -32.94
C ASP A 168 -2.20 5.94 -31.72
N VAL A 169 -2.68 4.95 -30.96
CA VAL A 169 -2.00 4.42 -29.76
C VAL A 169 -0.57 3.97 -30.03
N ARG A 170 -0.26 3.50 -31.24
CA ARG A 170 1.10 3.07 -31.65
C ARG A 170 2.13 4.20 -31.71
N HIS A 171 1.66 5.42 -31.83
CA HIS A 171 2.51 6.62 -31.90
C HIS A 171 2.37 7.52 -30.67
N PHE A 172 1.61 7.05 -29.64
CA PHE A 172 1.45 7.80 -28.41
C PHE A 172 2.74 7.68 -27.55
N PRO A 173 3.29 8.78 -27.07
CA PRO A 173 4.48 8.77 -26.22
C PRO A 173 4.08 8.29 -24.81
N PHE A 174 4.36 7.03 -24.50
CA PHE A 174 4.17 6.44 -23.19
C PHE A 174 5.40 6.62 -22.31
#